data_4aad3c32f8ab52652832544584107dfe
#
_entry.id   4aad3c32f8ab52652832544584107dfe
#
_cell.length_a   1.000
_cell.length_b   1.000
_cell.length_c   1.000
_cell.angle_alpha   90.00
_cell.angle_beta   90.00
_cell.angle_gamma   90.00
#
_symmetry.space_group_name_H-M   'P 1'
#
loop_
_entity.id
_entity.type
_entity.pdbx_description
1 polymer ?
#
loop_
_entity_poly.entity_id
_entity_poly.type
_entity_poly.pdbx_seq_one_letter_code
_entity_poly.pdbx_strand_id
1 'polypeptide(L)'
;MVIALLTAAGKGIRMGQDIPKQFIHVDNCPVIVHTMLAFQRHPDITAVAVVCLGGWETVLSSYAHQYNVSKLRWIFAGGINGQESISNGIYGLKKNGVKKDDLVLIHDAVRPLVSQSIISSNIAICKQYGYAITGIQCREAILESDD
;
A
#
# COMPACT_ATOMS: atom_id res chain seq x y z
N MET A 1 -13.03 -3.58 -10.94
CA MET A 1 -12.75 -3.54 -9.47
C MET A 1 -11.93 -2.31 -9.12
N VAL A 2 -11.87 -1.93 -7.82
CA VAL A 2 -10.90 -0.95 -7.32
C VAL A 2 -10.06 -1.66 -6.25
N ILE A 3 -8.77 -1.76 -6.47
CA ILE A 3 -7.85 -2.54 -5.66
C ILE A 3 -6.84 -1.61 -5.00
N ALA A 4 -6.65 -1.71 -3.69
CA ALA A 4 -5.53 -1.06 -3.01
C ALA A 4 -4.32 -1.99 -3.02
N LEU A 5 -3.20 -1.57 -3.62
CA LEU A 5 -1.92 -2.25 -3.61
C LEU A 5 -1.00 -1.55 -2.62
N LEU A 6 -0.74 -2.19 -1.48
CA LEU A 6 0.08 -1.63 -0.41
C LEU A 6 1.51 -2.12 -0.53
N THR A 7 2.48 -1.20 -0.53
CA THR A 7 3.90 -1.55 -0.58
C THR A 7 4.46 -1.69 0.83
N ALA A 8 4.87 -2.90 1.21
CA ALA A 8 5.34 -3.28 2.53
C ALA A 8 6.65 -4.11 2.50
N ALA A 9 7.44 -4.01 1.42
CA ALA A 9 8.65 -4.82 1.22
C ALA A 9 9.94 -4.19 1.78
N GLY A 10 9.88 -2.97 2.29
CA GLY A 10 11.05 -2.27 2.82
C GLY A 10 11.57 -2.87 4.13
N LYS A 11 12.87 -3.09 4.23
CA LYS A 11 13.53 -3.63 5.43
C LYS A 11 13.57 -2.64 6.60
N GLY A 12 13.39 -1.34 6.36
CA GLY A 12 13.38 -0.33 7.44
C GLY A 12 14.73 -0.13 8.15
N ILE A 13 15.86 -0.40 7.49
CA ILE A 13 17.23 -0.42 8.06
C ILE A 13 17.55 0.84 8.89
N ARG A 14 17.01 2.01 8.48
CA ARG A 14 17.21 3.30 9.17
C ARG A 14 16.64 3.36 10.59
N MET A 15 15.75 2.43 10.94
CA MET A 15 15.11 2.39 12.27
C MET A 15 15.94 1.65 13.33
N GLY A 16 17.00 0.92 12.93
CA GLY A 16 17.87 0.18 13.85
C GLY A 16 17.16 -0.89 14.68
N GLN A 17 16.03 -1.40 14.22
CA GLN A 17 15.23 -2.41 14.91
C GLN A 17 15.20 -3.72 14.11
N ASP A 18 15.10 -4.84 14.83
CA ASP A 18 14.99 -6.19 14.24
C ASP A 18 13.62 -6.42 13.58
N ILE A 19 12.60 -5.66 14.00
CA ILE A 19 11.26 -5.74 13.44
C ILE A 19 11.12 -4.71 12.31
N PRO A 20 10.69 -5.12 11.08
CA PRO A 20 10.46 -4.19 9.98
C PRO A 20 9.41 -3.14 10.35
N LYS A 21 9.66 -1.88 9.95
CA LYS A 21 8.88 -0.70 10.38
C LYS A 21 7.36 -0.83 10.21
N GLN A 22 6.91 -1.57 9.19
CA GLN A 22 5.49 -1.80 8.91
C GLN A 22 4.81 -2.68 9.94
N PHE A 23 5.57 -3.49 10.69
CA PHE A 23 5.08 -4.38 11.75
C PHE A 23 5.29 -3.83 13.16
N ILE A 24 5.88 -2.64 13.29
CA ILE A 24 5.97 -1.94 14.58
C ILE A 24 4.55 -1.58 15.04
N HIS A 25 4.29 -1.78 16.35
CA HIS A 25 2.98 -1.49 16.93
C HIS A 25 2.87 -0.01 17.33
N VAL A 26 1.74 0.57 17.00
CA VAL A 26 1.24 1.85 17.50
C VAL A 26 -0.15 1.59 18.06
N ASP A 27 -0.39 1.98 19.30
CA ASP A 27 -1.64 1.69 20.01
C ASP A 27 -2.03 0.20 19.97
N ASN A 28 -1.05 -0.67 20.27
CA ASN A 28 -1.20 -2.14 20.27
C ASN A 28 -1.59 -2.76 18.92
N CYS A 29 -1.46 -2.04 17.82
CA CYS A 29 -1.80 -2.50 16.48
C CYS A 29 -0.63 -2.22 15.50
N PRO A 30 -0.21 -3.18 14.65
CA PRO A 30 0.84 -2.93 13.67
C PRO A 30 0.48 -1.80 12.71
N VAL A 31 1.45 -0.95 12.35
CA VAL A 31 1.23 0.18 11.42
C VAL A 31 0.58 -0.26 10.12
N ILE A 32 1.02 -1.38 9.54
CA ILE A 32 0.43 -1.92 8.30
C ILE A 32 -1.06 -2.24 8.46
N VAL A 33 -1.49 -2.68 9.65
CA VAL A 33 -2.90 -3.00 9.91
C VAL A 33 -3.74 -1.73 9.92
N HIS A 34 -3.26 -0.65 10.55
CA HIS A 34 -3.94 0.66 10.50
C HIS A 34 -4.15 1.10 9.05
N THR A 35 -3.13 0.95 8.19
CA THR A 35 -3.24 1.27 6.76
C THR A 35 -4.25 0.36 6.06
N MET A 36 -4.15 -0.95 6.26
CA MET A 36 -5.11 -1.90 5.66
C MET A 36 -6.55 -1.59 6.07
N LEU A 37 -6.78 -1.23 7.34
CA LEU A 37 -8.11 -0.88 7.84
C LEU A 37 -8.66 0.41 7.21
N ALA A 38 -7.83 1.39 6.85
CA ALA A 38 -8.27 2.57 6.12
C ALA A 38 -8.90 2.19 4.76
N PHE A 39 -8.27 1.28 4.02
CA PHE A 39 -8.79 0.76 2.75
C PHE A 39 -9.92 -0.26 2.94
N GLN A 40 -9.88 -1.08 3.99
CA GLN A 40 -10.96 -2.00 4.35
C GLN A 40 -12.30 -1.28 4.54
N ARG A 41 -12.28 -0.11 5.19
CA ARG A 41 -13.48 0.69 5.51
C ARG A 41 -14.02 1.47 4.32
N HIS A 42 -13.24 1.67 3.25
CA HIS A 42 -13.67 2.45 2.09
C HIS A 42 -14.65 1.64 1.22
N PRO A 43 -15.86 2.19 0.92
CA PRO A 43 -16.89 1.43 0.20
C PRO A 43 -16.47 1.03 -1.22
N ASP A 44 -15.76 1.90 -1.93
CA ASP A 44 -15.37 1.65 -3.33
C ASP A 44 -14.19 0.68 -3.46
N ILE A 45 -13.40 0.48 -2.41
CA ILE A 45 -12.30 -0.50 -2.43
C ILE A 45 -12.88 -1.91 -2.35
N THR A 46 -12.65 -2.71 -3.38
CA THR A 46 -13.18 -4.07 -3.48
C THR A 46 -12.20 -5.13 -3.00
N ALA A 47 -10.91 -4.84 -3.02
CA ALA A 47 -9.87 -5.74 -2.55
C ALA A 47 -8.61 -4.98 -2.12
N VAL A 48 -7.83 -5.61 -1.25
CA VAL A 48 -6.50 -5.16 -0.84
C VAL A 48 -5.49 -6.23 -1.28
N ALA A 49 -4.38 -5.77 -1.83
CA ALA A 49 -3.19 -6.57 -2.10
C ALA A 49 -2.01 -5.97 -1.35
N VAL A 50 -1.10 -6.79 -0.87
CA VAL A 50 0.11 -6.32 -0.18
C VAL A 50 1.34 -6.92 -0.85
N VAL A 51 2.31 -6.08 -1.19
CA VAL A 51 3.65 -6.53 -1.55
C VAL A 51 4.48 -6.58 -0.28
N CYS A 52 4.74 -7.77 0.22
CA CYS A 52 5.30 -8.02 1.55
C CYS A 52 6.82 -8.26 1.49
N LEU A 53 7.49 -7.92 2.59
CA LEU A 53 8.88 -8.33 2.83
C LEU A 53 8.93 -9.85 2.98
N GLY A 54 9.89 -10.49 2.29
CA GLY A 54 10.07 -11.95 2.33
C GLY A 54 10.25 -12.47 3.77
N GLY A 55 9.54 -13.57 4.08
CA GLY A 55 9.51 -14.18 5.41
C GLY A 55 8.48 -13.59 6.38
N TRP A 56 7.76 -12.52 5.99
CA TRP A 56 6.74 -11.87 6.82
C TRP A 56 5.30 -12.11 6.33
N GLU A 57 5.12 -12.88 5.29
CA GLU A 57 3.82 -13.13 4.65
C GLU A 57 2.83 -13.81 5.61
N THR A 58 3.32 -14.82 6.36
CA THR A 58 2.50 -15.54 7.35
C THR A 58 2.09 -14.63 8.51
N VAL A 59 3.02 -13.79 9.00
CA VAL A 59 2.74 -12.79 10.04
C VAL A 59 1.69 -11.79 9.58
N LEU A 60 1.83 -11.28 8.34
CA LEU A 60 0.86 -10.37 7.75
C LEU A 60 -0.52 -11.01 7.63
N SER A 61 -0.59 -12.26 7.15
CA SER A 61 -1.85 -13.00 7.03
C SER A 61 -2.52 -13.20 8.39
N SER A 62 -1.74 -13.53 9.43
CA SER A 62 -2.24 -13.69 10.80
C SER A 62 -2.82 -12.38 11.34
N TYR A 63 -2.14 -11.25 11.14
CA TYR A 63 -2.68 -9.95 11.51
C TYR A 63 -3.94 -9.58 10.74
N ALA A 64 -3.98 -9.82 9.43
CA ALA A 64 -5.16 -9.56 8.63
C ALA A 64 -6.38 -10.33 9.15
N HIS A 65 -6.20 -11.60 9.54
CA HIS A 65 -7.23 -12.41 10.16
C HIS A 65 -7.63 -11.86 11.54
N GLN A 66 -6.67 -11.59 12.42
CA GLN A 66 -6.89 -11.07 13.77
C GLN A 66 -7.68 -9.76 13.78
N TYR A 67 -7.40 -8.87 12.84
CA TYR A 67 -8.03 -7.55 12.75
C TYR A 67 -9.19 -7.48 11.71
N ASN A 68 -9.67 -8.63 11.24
CA ASN A 68 -10.80 -8.75 10.30
C ASN A 68 -10.62 -7.94 9.00
N VAL A 69 -9.42 -7.95 8.41
CA VAL A 69 -9.17 -7.33 7.11
C VAL A 69 -9.62 -8.28 6.00
N SER A 70 -10.93 -8.40 5.84
CA SER A 70 -11.56 -9.36 4.91
C SER A 70 -11.33 -9.03 3.43
N LYS A 71 -10.96 -7.78 3.10
CA LYS A 71 -10.62 -7.37 1.73
C LYS A 71 -9.20 -7.76 1.31
N LEU A 72 -8.32 -8.22 2.22
CA LEU A 72 -7.00 -8.72 1.84
C LEU A 72 -7.17 -10.01 1.03
N ARG A 73 -6.84 -9.97 -0.26
CA ARG A 73 -6.96 -11.10 -1.18
C ARG A 73 -5.63 -11.67 -1.63
N TRP A 74 -4.59 -10.84 -1.71
CA TRP A 74 -3.30 -11.26 -2.25
C TRP A 74 -2.15 -10.69 -1.44
N ILE A 75 -1.15 -11.53 -1.25
CA ILE A 75 0.16 -11.17 -0.71
C ILE A 75 1.19 -11.56 -1.77
N PHE A 76 1.98 -10.61 -2.23
CA PHE A 76 3.03 -10.82 -3.23
C PHE A 76 4.39 -10.59 -2.62
N ALA A 77 5.41 -11.26 -3.14
CA ALA A 77 6.78 -11.05 -2.72
C ALA A 77 7.30 -9.67 -3.15
N GLY A 78 8.05 -9.02 -2.28
CA GLY A 78 8.77 -7.80 -2.58
C GLY A 78 9.90 -8.00 -3.58
N GLY A 79 10.37 -6.89 -4.17
CA GLY A 79 11.56 -6.82 -5.01
C GLY A 79 12.75 -6.26 -4.24
N ILE A 80 13.88 -6.09 -4.93
CA ILE A 80 15.11 -5.52 -4.37
C ILE A 80 14.97 -4.02 -4.04
N ASN A 81 14.02 -3.34 -4.69
CA ASN A 81 13.71 -1.92 -4.49
C ASN A 81 12.20 -1.66 -4.57
N GLY A 82 11.79 -0.41 -4.34
CA GLY A 82 10.38 -0.02 -4.34
C GLY A 82 9.71 -0.19 -5.70
N GLN A 83 10.40 0.14 -6.79
CA GLN A 83 9.85 0.06 -8.14
C GLN A 83 9.62 -1.41 -8.56
N GLU A 84 10.58 -2.29 -8.27
CA GLU A 84 10.43 -3.73 -8.53
C GLU A 84 9.31 -4.33 -7.67
N SER A 85 9.19 -3.91 -6.40
CA SER A 85 8.09 -4.32 -5.54
C SER A 85 6.72 -3.95 -6.12
N ILE A 86 6.56 -2.71 -6.61
CA ILE A 86 5.34 -2.28 -7.29
C ILE A 86 5.07 -3.13 -8.54
N SER A 87 6.10 -3.34 -9.36
CA SER A 87 6.01 -4.18 -10.57
C SER A 87 5.57 -5.60 -10.24
N ASN A 88 6.16 -6.23 -9.21
CA ASN A 88 5.77 -7.57 -8.75
C ASN A 88 4.30 -7.61 -8.33
N GLY A 89 3.83 -6.58 -7.61
CA GLY A 89 2.43 -6.45 -7.23
C GLY A 89 1.50 -6.36 -8.44
N ILE A 90 1.80 -5.50 -9.40
CA ILE A 90 1.01 -5.31 -10.62
C ILE A 90 0.98 -6.59 -11.47
N TYR A 91 2.14 -7.23 -11.69
CA TYR A 91 2.20 -8.50 -12.41
C TYR A 91 1.46 -9.63 -11.68
N GLY A 92 1.57 -9.66 -10.34
CA GLY A 92 0.83 -10.58 -9.50
C GLY A 92 -0.68 -10.41 -9.65
N LEU A 93 -1.18 -9.19 -9.59
CA LEU A 93 -2.60 -8.87 -9.81
C LEU A 93 -3.07 -9.32 -11.20
N LYS A 94 -2.29 -9.01 -12.25
CA LYS A 94 -2.59 -9.44 -13.62
C LYS A 94 -2.69 -10.96 -13.74
N LYS A 95 -1.76 -11.71 -13.16
CA LYS A 95 -1.78 -13.18 -13.15
C LYS A 95 -2.99 -13.75 -12.41
N ASN A 96 -3.52 -13.01 -11.44
CA ASN A 96 -4.71 -13.38 -10.66
C ASN A 96 -6.03 -12.85 -11.25
N GLY A 97 -6.04 -12.48 -12.53
CA GLY A 97 -7.26 -12.17 -13.28
C GLY A 97 -7.78 -10.73 -13.11
N VAL A 98 -6.97 -9.83 -12.55
CA VAL A 98 -7.29 -8.40 -12.53
C VAL A 98 -7.24 -7.86 -13.96
N LYS A 99 -8.32 -7.19 -14.38
CA LYS A 99 -8.53 -6.75 -15.75
C LYS A 99 -7.87 -5.40 -16.01
N LYS A 100 -7.70 -5.06 -17.31
CA LYS A 100 -7.10 -3.80 -17.73
C LYS A 100 -7.89 -2.57 -17.27
N ASP A 101 -9.21 -2.70 -17.15
CA ASP A 101 -10.11 -1.61 -16.75
C ASP A 101 -10.33 -1.53 -15.23
N ASP A 102 -9.68 -2.42 -14.46
CA ASP A 102 -9.69 -2.33 -13.00
C ASP A 102 -8.71 -1.25 -12.53
N LEU A 103 -9.10 -0.49 -11.51
CA LEU A 103 -8.26 0.54 -10.92
C LEU A 103 -7.37 -0.04 -9.82
N VAL A 104 -6.11 0.37 -9.82
CA VAL A 104 -5.15 0.00 -8.77
C VAL A 104 -4.63 1.27 -8.10
N LEU A 105 -4.94 1.45 -6.81
CA LEU A 105 -4.35 2.49 -5.96
C LEU A 105 -3.09 1.94 -5.32
N ILE A 106 -1.94 2.53 -5.63
CA ILE A 106 -0.66 2.18 -5.01
C ILE A 106 -0.45 3.09 -3.80
N HIS A 107 -0.16 2.49 -2.64
CA HIS A 107 0.00 3.23 -1.39
C HIS A 107 1.07 2.62 -0.49
N ASP A 108 1.79 3.45 0.26
CA ASP A 108 2.78 2.98 1.23
C ASP A 108 2.09 2.37 2.46
N ALA A 109 2.42 1.13 2.79
CA ALA A 109 1.85 0.41 3.94
C ALA A 109 2.13 1.07 5.31
N VAL A 110 3.10 2.00 5.36
CA VAL A 110 3.49 2.74 6.58
C VAL A 110 2.92 4.16 6.64
N ARG A 111 1.88 4.47 5.85
CA ARG A 111 1.18 5.75 5.86
C ARG A 111 -0.29 5.56 6.27
N PRO A 112 -0.57 5.31 7.57
CA PRO A 112 -1.90 4.92 8.04
C PRO A 112 -2.94 6.07 8.05
N LEU A 113 -2.48 7.33 7.94
CA LEU A 113 -3.34 8.51 8.08
C LEU A 113 -3.99 8.95 6.74
N VAL A 114 -4.14 8.05 5.78
CA VAL A 114 -4.86 8.33 4.54
C VAL A 114 -6.35 8.49 4.83
N SER A 115 -6.91 9.65 4.47
CA SER A 115 -8.33 9.92 4.67
C SER A 115 -9.20 9.25 3.61
N GLN A 116 -10.47 8.96 3.97
CA GLN A 116 -11.45 8.41 3.04
C GLN A 116 -11.68 9.35 1.84
N SER A 117 -11.64 10.67 2.08
CA SER A 117 -11.79 11.68 1.02
C SER A 117 -10.66 11.65 0.01
N ILE A 118 -9.41 11.44 0.45
CA ILE A 118 -8.25 11.28 -0.47
C ILE A 118 -8.44 10.04 -1.33
N ILE A 119 -8.85 8.91 -0.76
CA ILE A 119 -9.11 7.68 -1.52
C ILE A 119 -10.20 7.92 -2.56
N SER A 120 -11.34 8.50 -2.15
CA SER A 120 -12.46 8.81 -3.06
C SER A 120 -12.05 9.75 -4.20
N SER A 121 -11.30 10.81 -3.88
CA SER A 121 -10.84 11.79 -4.88
C SER A 121 -9.91 11.15 -5.91
N ASN A 122 -8.95 10.31 -5.48
CA ASN A 122 -8.07 9.61 -6.40
C ASN A 122 -8.85 8.66 -7.32
N ILE A 123 -9.83 7.93 -6.80
CA ILE A 123 -10.69 7.04 -7.59
C ILE A 123 -11.47 7.85 -8.63
N ALA A 124 -12.09 8.97 -8.24
CA ALA A 124 -12.89 9.82 -9.13
C ALA A 124 -12.03 10.44 -10.24
N ILE A 125 -10.87 11.01 -9.88
CA ILE A 125 -9.94 11.62 -10.82
C ILE A 125 -9.38 10.57 -11.79
N CYS A 126 -9.00 9.39 -11.28
CA CYS A 126 -8.51 8.30 -12.13
C CYS A 126 -9.57 7.81 -13.12
N LYS A 127 -10.84 7.72 -12.71
CA LYS A 127 -11.95 7.38 -13.60
C LYS A 127 -12.16 8.43 -14.70
N GLN A 128 -11.94 9.70 -14.40
CA GLN A 128 -12.15 10.81 -15.33
C GLN A 128 -10.99 11.01 -16.30
N TYR A 129 -9.75 10.90 -15.83
CA TYR A 129 -8.54 11.28 -16.57
C TYR A 129 -7.59 10.11 -16.88
N GLY A 130 -7.89 8.89 -16.40
CA GLY A 130 -7.07 7.69 -16.61
C GLY A 130 -5.96 7.50 -15.58
N TYR A 131 -5.60 8.51 -14.80
CA TYR A 131 -4.62 8.44 -13.71
C TYR A 131 -4.90 9.50 -12.64
N ALA A 132 -4.36 9.31 -11.44
CA ALA A 132 -4.37 10.30 -10.36
C ALA A 132 -3.10 10.18 -9.52
N ILE A 133 -2.58 11.30 -9.04
CA ILE A 133 -1.44 11.37 -8.13
C ILE A 133 -1.80 12.34 -7.01
N THR A 134 -1.63 11.89 -5.76
CA THR A 134 -1.79 12.76 -4.61
C THR A 134 -0.49 13.53 -4.35
N GLY A 135 -0.56 14.84 -4.30
CA GLY A 135 0.55 15.72 -3.97
C GLY A 135 0.13 16.78 -2.96
N ILE A 136 1.11 17.37 -2.31
CA ILE A 136 0.96 18.58 -1.49
C ILE A 136 1.80 19.68 -2.11
N GLN A 137 1.37 20.93 -1.91
CA GLN A 137 2.17 22.08 -2.33
C GLN A 137 3.50 22.07 -1.57
N CYS A 138 4.62 22.14 -2.31
CA CYS A 138 5.93 22.28 -1.68
C CYS A 138 6.04 23.66 -1.02
N ARG A 139 6.40 23.66 0.27
CA ARG A 139 6.64 24.89 1.05
C ARG A 139 8.11 25.08 1.42
N GLU A 140 8.97 24.18 0.98
CA GLU A 140 10.40 24.20 1.24
C GLU A 140 11.14 24.84 0.05
N ALA A 141 12.30 25.42 0.31
CA ALA A 141 13.19 25.88 -0.75
C ALA A 141 13.76 24.66 -1.48
N ILE A 142 13.62 24.64 -2.80
CA ILE A 142 14.23 23.63 -3.66
C ILE A 142 15.47 24.27 -4.28
N LEU A 143 16.62 23.64 -4.08
CA LEU A 143 17.87 24.00 -4.73
C LEU A 143 18.13 22.98 -5.83
N GLU A 144 18.42 23.47 -7.03
CA GLU A 144 18.94 22.66 -8.13
C GLU A 144 20.46 22.81 -8.13
N SER A 145 21.18 21.69 -8.26
CA SER A 145 22.65 21.67 -8.41
C SER A 145 22.97 20.95 -9.70
N ASP A 146 23.91 21.51 -10.45
CA ASP A 146 24.44 20.93 -11.69
C ASP A 146 25.64 20.00 -11.43
N ASP A 147 25.96 19.66 -10.17
CA ASP A 147 27.05 18.79 -9.72
C ASP A 147 26.65 17.30 -9.68
#